data_622c574e799a8ca08a8e9d3d2f2d8f9b
#
_entry.id   622c574e799a8ca08a8e9d3d2f2d8f9b
#
_cell.length_a   1.000
_cell.length_b   1.000
_cell.length_c   1.000
_cell.angle_alpha   90.00
_cell.angle_beta   90.00
_cell.angle_gamma   90.00
#
_symmetry.space_group_name_H-M   'P 1'
#
loop_
_entity.id
_entity.type
_entity.pdbx_description
1 polymer ?
#
loop_
_entity_poly.entity_id
_entity_poly.type
_entity_poly.pdbx_seq_one_letter_code
_entity_poly.pdbx_strand_id
1 'polypeptide(L)'
;MDIDLKPSQEMASNAARGLELREKHGRGGTEIGVARARDIKNRANLSPETVRRMVSYFARHEVDKQGEGWGKDSAGYIAWLLWGGDAGKAWAERKDKELDRKEEKTVNAKTSHTVAEDGDKVMIERVELFMAFDPA
;
A
#
# COMPACT_ATOMS: atom_id res chain seq x y z
N MET A 1 6.32 17.85 8.26
CA MET A 1 5.43 17.03 9.07
C MET A 1 5.33 15.63 8.50
N ASP A 2 5.51 14.65 9.33
CA ASP A 2 5.50 13.26 8.85
C ASP A 2 4.08 12.73 8.76
N ILE A 3 3.86 11.89 7.78
CA ILE A 3 2.57 11.24 7.60
C ILE A 3 2.49 10.06 8.56
N ASP A 4 1.37 9.96 9.28
CA ASP A 4 1.16 8.86 10.20
C ASP A 4 0.79 7.60 9.42
N LEU A 5 1.59 6.57 9.56
CA LEU A 5 1.36 5.30 8.87
C LEU A 5 1.02 4.17 9.84
N LYS A 6 0.38 4.51 10.94
CA LYS A 6 -0.07 3.52 11.90
C LYS A 6 -1.42 2.96 11.46
N PRO A 7 -1.54 1.63 11.36
CA PRO A 7 -2.81 1.03 10.95
C PRO A 7 -3.95 1.34 11.91
N SER A 8 -5.16 1.40 11.38
CA SER A 8 -6.34 1.63 12.21
C SER A 8 -6.68 0.38 13.02
N GLN A 9 -7.53 0.56 14.03
CA GLN A 9 -7.98 -0.58 14.84
C GLN A 9 -8.77 -1.57 14.01
N GLU A 10 -9.58 -1.08 13.07
CA GLU A 10 -10.37 -1.96 12.21
C GLU A 10 -9.47 -2.83 11.34
N MET A 11 -8.40 -2.25 10.78
CA MET A 11 -7.41 -3.00 10.02
C MET A 11 -6.75 -4.06 10.89
N ALA A 12 -6.40 -3.69 12.12
CA ALA A 12 -5.76 -4.61 13.05
C ALA A 12 -6.66 -5.79 13.36
N SER A 13 -7.95 -5.53 13.57
CA SER A 13 -8.93 -6.58 13.83
C SER A 13 -9.06 -7.52 12.63
N ASN A 14 -9.10 -6.95 11.42
CA ASN A 14 -9.20 -7.75 10.20
C ASN A 14 -7.96 -8.63 10.03
N ALA A 15 -6.77 -8.08 10.26
CA ALA A 15 -5.53 -8.85 10.13
C ALA A 15 -5.48 -9.99 11.15
N ALA A 16 -5.89 -9.71 12.38
CA ALA A 16 -5.96 -10.74 13.42
C ALA A 16 -6.92 -11.86 13.01
N ARG A 17 -8.06 -11.49 12.45
CA ARG A 17 -9.04 -12.47 11.97
C ARG A 17 -8.46 -13.31 10.84
N GLY A 18 -7.74 -12.68 9.92
CA GLY A 18 -7.10 -13.39 8.82
C GLY A 18 -6.08 -14.40 9.32
N LEU A 19 -5.27 -14.01 10.30
CA LEU A 19 -4.28 -14.93 10.88
C LEU A 19 -4.96 -16.13 11.54
N GLU A 20 -6.06 -15.87 12.25
CA GLU A 20 -6.85 -16.91 12.90
C GLU A 20 -7.40 -17.92 11.90
N LEU A 21 -8.01 -17.40 10.83
CA LEU A 21 -8.60 -18.25 9.81
C LEU A 21 -7.54 -19.03 9.05
N ARG A 22 -6.38 -18.39 8.80
CA ARG A 22 -5.27 -19.08 8.14
C ARG A 22 -4.79 -20.26 8.95
N GLU A 23 -4.65 -20.05 10.24
CA GLU A 23 -4.22 -21.14 11.14
C GLU A 23 -5.25 -22.26 11.17
N LYS A 24 -6.53 -21.89 11.26
CA LYS A 24 -7.60 -22.85 11.35
C LYS A 24 -7.75 -23.70 10.09
N HIS A 25 -7.63 -23.05 8.92
CA HIS A 25 -7.89 -23.73 7.65
C HIS A 25 -6.63 -24.12 6.89
N GLY A 26 -5.48 -23.68 7.34
CA GLY A 26 -4.21 -24.02 6.70
C GLY A 26 -4.03 -23.47 5.31
N ARG A 27 -4.64 -22.31 5.00
CA ARG A 27 -4.54 -21.72 3.67
C ARG A 27 -4.76 -20.21 3.75
N GLY A 28 -4.40 -19.52 2.67
CA GLY A 28 -4.64 -18.10 2.53
C GLY A 28 -3.36 -17.29 2.68
N GLY A 29 -3.00 -16.58 1.62
CA GLY A 29 -1.86 -15.67 1.65
C GLY A 29 -0.51 -16.36 1.60
N THR A 30 0.51 -15.53 1.61
CA THR A 30 1.90 -15.99 1.55
C THR A 30 2.59 -15.62 2.86
N GLU A 31 3.85 -16.04 3.00
CA GLU A 31 4.64 -15.66 4.18
C GLU A 31 4.75 -14.14 4.29
N ILE A 32 4.84 -13.45 3.15
CA ILE A 32 4.88 -11.99 3.16
C ILE A 32 3.57 -11.43 3.71
N GLY A 33 2.43 -12.00 3.30
CA GLY A 33 1.13 -11.58 3.80
C GLY A 33 1.00 -11.79 5.29
N VAL A 34 1.55 -12.91 5.80
CA VAL A 34 1.54 -13.20 7.23
C VAL A 34 2.36 -12.17 8.00
N ALA A 35 3.54 -11.82 7.47
CA ALA A 35 4.39 -10.81 8.09
C ALA A 35 3.68 -9.47 8.15
N ARG A 36 3.03 -9.07 7.05
CA ARG A 36 2.27 -7.82 7.02
C ARG A 36 1.11 -7.86 8.03
N ALA A 37 0.42 -9.00 8.10
CA ALA A 37 -0.70 -9.15 9.03
C ALA A 37 -0.26 -8.95 10.47
N ARG A 38 0.90 -9.45 10.83
CA ARG A 38 1.42 -9.27 12.19
C ARG A 38 1.70 -7.81 12.49
N ASP A 39 2.30 -7.10 11.52
CA ASP A 39 2.57 -5.67 11.68
C ASP A 39 1.26 -4.89 11.84
N ILE A 40 0.27 -5.21 11.01
CA ILE A 40 -1.02 -4.51 11.04
C ILE A 40 -1.77 -4.82 12.32
N LYS A 41 -1.77 -6.08 12.74
CA LYS A 41 -2.42 -6.51 13.98
C LYS A 41 -1.84 -5.76 15.18
N ASN A 42 -0.53 -5.58 15.19
CA ASN A 42 0.16 -4.90 16.28
C ASN A 42 0.15 -3.39 16.12
N ARG A 43 -0.46 -2.89 15.07
CA ARG A 43 -0.54 -1.46 14.75
C ARG A 43 0.83 -0.81 14.71
N ALA A 44 1.78 -1.54 14.12
CA ALA A 44 3.14 -1.02 13.95
C ALA A 44 3.14 0.07 12.87
N ASN A 45 4.02 1.04 13.05
CA ASN A 45 4.16 2.11 12.06
C ASN A 45 4.72 1.50 10.78
N LEU A 46 3.99 1.62 9.68
CA LEU A 46 4.40 1.01 8.42
C LEU A 46 5.27 1.97 7.61
N SER A 47 6.00 1.42 6.64
CA SER A 47 6.83 2.25 5.76
C SER A 47 6.02 2.69 4.54
N PRO A 48 6.43 3.79 3.88
CA PRO A 48 5.79 4.19 2.62
C PRO A 48 5.81 3.08 1.58
N GLU A 49 6.90 2.31 1.53
CA GLU A 49 7.01 1.19 0.60
C GLU A 49 5.95 0.14 0.88
N THR A 50 5.73 -0.16 2.16
CA THR A 50 4.71 -1.13 2.55
C THR A 50 3.32 -0.65 2.15
N VAL A 51 3.03 0.64 2.32
CA VAL A 51 1.76 1.21 1.91
C VAL A 51 1.53 1.01 0.41
N ARG A 52 2.56 1.26 -0.40
CA ARG A 52 2.46 1.09 -1.84
C ARG A 52 2.28 -0.38 -2.23
N ARG A 53 2.91 -1.29 -1.51
CA ARG A 53 2.69 -2.72 -1.72
C ARG A 53 1.25 -3.11 -1.41
N MET A 54 0.68 -2.52 -0.36
CA MET A 54 -0.71 -2.77 0.00
C MET A 54 -1.65 -2.32 -1.12
N VAL A 55 -1.42 -1.13 -1.65
CA VAL A 55 -2.24 -0.62 -2.77
C VAL A 55 -2.18 -1.58 -3.95
N SER A 56 -0.96 -2.02 -4.30
CA SER A 56 -0.78 -2.96 -5.40
C SER A 56 -1.47 -4.30 -5.14
N TYR A 57 -1.35 -4.79 -3.91
CA TYR A 57 -1.99 -6.05 -3.55
C TYR A 57 -3.51 -5.95 -3.74
N PHE A 58 -4.13 -4.91 -3.19
CA PHE A 58 -5.57 -4.76 -3.27
C PHE A 58 -6.04 -4.57 -4.71
N ALA A 59 -5.29 -3.83 -5.51
CA ALA A 59 -5.66 -3.62 -6.92
C ALA A 59 -5.65 -4.94 -7.69
N ARG A 60 -4.64 -5.78 -7.45
CA ARG A 60 -4.55 -7.06 -8.15
C ARG A 60 -5.59 -8.07 -7.70
N HIS A 61 -5.96 -8.05 -6.44
CA HIS A 61 -6.80 -9.08 -5.85
C HIS A 61 -8.25 -8.69 -5.64
N GLU A 62 -8.63 -7.48 -6.03
CA GLU A 62 -10.01 -7.04 -5.92
C GLU A 62 -10.95 -7.98 -6.69
N VAL A 63 -10.48 -8.51 -7.81
CA VAL A 63 -11.25 -9.41 -8.64
C VAL A 63 -11.61 -10.71 -7.92
N ASP A 64 -10.84 -11.08 -6.92
CA ASP A 64 -11.08 -12.31 -6.14
C ASP A 64 -12.43 -12.26 -5.42
N LYS A 65 -12.96 -11.06 -5.19
CA LYS A 65 -14.26 -10.91 -4.55
C LYS A 65 -15.39 -11.45 -5.40
N GLN A 66 -15.17 -11.62 -6.69
CA GLN A 66 -16.19 -12.14 -7.59
C GLN A 66 -16.20 -13.66 -7.62
N GLY A 67 -15.24 -14.30 -6.98
CA GLY A 67 -15.15 -15.75 -6.95
C GLY A 67 -16.15 -16.38 -6.00
N GLU A 68 -16.52 -17.62 -6.29
CA GLU A 68 -17.41 -18.35 -5.42
C GLU A 68 -16.71 -18.61 -4.10
N GLY A 69 -17.45 -18.54 -3.00
CA GLY A 69 -16.89 -18.77 -1.69
C GLY A 69 -16.25 -17.57 -1.02
N TRP A 70 -16.20 -16.44 -1.71
CA TRP A 70 -15.68 -15.23 -1.10
C TRP A 70 -16.49 -14.90 0.16
N GLY A 71 -15.79 -14.46 1.20
CA GLY A 71 -16.44 -14.09 2.45
C GLY A 71 -16.59 -15.23 3.43
N LYS A 72 -16.13 -16.43 3.04
CA LYS A 72 -16.16 -17.60 3.91
C LYS A 72 -14.73 -17.90 4.34
N ASP A 73 -14.27 -19.09 4.10
CA ASP A 73 -12.91 -19.48 4.47
C ASP A 73 -12.01 -19.70 3.25
N SER A 74 -12.34 -19.04 2.15
CA SER A 74 -11.55 -19.17 0.94
C SER A 74 -10.15 -18.56 1.14
N ALA A 75 -9.18 -19.09 0.41
CA ALA A 75 -7.81 -18.60 0.49
C ALA A 75 -7.72 -17.11 0.13
N GLY A 76 -8.47 -16.69 -0.88
CA GLY A 76 -8.48 -15.29 -1.31
C GLY A 76 -9.03 -14.35 -0.24
N TYR A 77 -10.11 -14.77 0.40
CA TYR A 77 -10.71 -13.96 1.46
C TYR A 77 -9.77 -13.85 2.66
N ILE A 78 -9.17 -14.96 3.07
CA ILE A 78 -8.23 -14.96 4.19
C ILE A 78 -7.05 -14.05 3.88
N ALA A 79 -6.48 -14.15 2.66
CA ALA A 79 -5.39 -13.27 2.26
C ALA A 79 -5.80 -11.80 2.32
N TRP A 80 -7.00 -11.49 1.86
CA TRP A 80 -7.53 -10.12 1.88
C TRP A 80 -7.56 -9.58 3.31
N LEU A 81 -8.00 -10.39 4.27
CA LEU A 81 -8.04 -10.00 5.67
C LEU A 81 -6.63 -9.78 6.23
N LEU A 82 -5.67 -10.60 5.81
CA LEU A 82 -4.29 -10.46 6.29
C LEU A 82 -3.73 -9.06 5.99
N TRP A 83 -4.12 -8.47 4.87
CA TRP A 83 -3.67 -7.14 4.47
C TRP A 83 -4.56 -6.03 5.04
N GLY A 84 -5.50 -6.37 5.92
CA GLY A 84 -6.33 -5.39 6.62
C GLY A 84 -7.77 -5.33 6.17
N GLY A 85 -8.17 -6.19 5.23
CA GLY A 85 -9.54 -6.21 4.72
C GLY A 85 -9.87 -4.95 3.93
N ASP A 86 -11.15 -4.69 3.75
CA ASP A 86 -11.60 -3.48 3.03
C ASP A 86 -11.11 -2.21 3.73
N ALA A 87 -11.05 -2.22 5.06
CA ALA A 87 -10.53 -1.08 5.81
C ALA A 87 -9.08 -0.82 5.45
N GLY A 88 -8.31 -1.89 5.26
CA GLY A 88 -6.90 -1.78 4.85
C GLY A 88 -6.75 -1.18 3.47
N LYS A 89 -7.64 -1.59 2.55
CA LYS A 89 -7.61 -1.04 1.19
C LYS A 89 -7.86 0.47 1.20
N ALA A 90 -8.92 0.89 1.88
CA ALA A 90 -9.27 2.32 1.94
C ALA A 90 -8.16 3.13 2.61
N TRP A 91 -7.60 2.60 3.69
CA TRP A 91 -6.52 3.27 4.42
C TRP A 91 -5.28 3.41 3.55
N ALA A 92 -4.88 2.32 2.88
CA ALA A 92 -3.67 2.32 2.06
C ALA A 92 -3.80 3.29 0.89
N GLU A 93 -4.94 3.30 0.23
CA GLU A 93 -5.19 4.22 -0.88
C GLU A 93 -5.11 5.67 -0.43
N ARG A 94 -5.69 5.96 0.73
CA ARG A 94 -5.66 7.31 1.28
C ARG A 94 -4.23 7.74 1.64
N LYS A 95 -3.49 6.86 2.29
CA LYS A 95 -2.11 7.16 2.68
C LYS A 95 -1.20 7.29 1.46
N ASP A 96 -1.42 6.47 0.46
CA ASP A 96 -0.65 6.54 -0.78
C ASP A 96 -0.81 7.91 -1.43
N LYS A 97 -2.02 8.43 -1.46
CA LYS A 97 -2.27 9.77 -2.00
C LYS A 97 -1.58 10.85 -1.18
N GLU A 98 -1.57 10.71 0.14
CA GLU A 98 -0.88 11.67 0.99
C GLU A 98 0.62 11.64 0.74
N LEU A 99 1.19 10.45 0.55
CA LEU A 99 2.60 10.31 0.26
C LEU A 99 2.96 10.91 -1.09
N ASP A 100 2.11 10.70 -2.09
CA ASP A 100 2.32 11.28 -3.41
C ASP A 100 2.30 12.80 -3.38
N ARG A 101 1.38 13.38 -2.64
CA ARG A 101 1.31 14.83 -2.51
C ARG A 101 2.56 15.39 -1.84
N LYS A 102 3.07 14.70 -0.84
CA LYS A 102 4.29 15.12 -0.16
C LYS A 102 5.49 15.07 -1.10
N GLU A 103 5.59 14.02 -1.88
CA GLU A 103 6.68 13.88 -2.85
C GLU A 103 6.60 14.96 -3.93
N GLU A 104 5.40 15.23 -4.42
CA GLU A 104 5.18 16.26 -5.42
C GLU A 104 5.64 17.62 -4.93
N LYS A 105 5.28 17.99 -3.72
CA LYS A 105 5.69 19.27 -3.16
C LYS A 105 7.20 19.37 -3.06
N THR A 106 7.86 18.30 -2.65
CA THR A 106 9.30 18.29 -2.52
C THR A 106 9.97 18.46 -3.88
N VAL A 107 9.49 17.74 -4.89
CA VAL A 107 10.04 17.83 -6.23
C VAL A 107 9.82 19.22 -6.81
N ASN A 108 8.64 19.77 -6.66
CA ASN A 108 8.34 21.12 -7.17
C ASN A 108 9.23 22.17 -6.54
N ALA A 109 9.48 22.06 -5.24
CA ALA A 109 10.33 23.01 -4.54
C ALA A 109 11.75 22.94 -5.09
N LYS A 110 12.26 21.75 -5.34
CA LYS A 110 13.60 21.59 -5.90
C LYS A 110 13.69 22.14 -7.31
N THR A 111 12.68 21.86 -8.10
CA THR A 111 12.65 22.29 -9.49
C THR A 111 12.66 23.79 -9.60
N SER A 112 11.95 24.47 -8.73
CA SER A 112 11.87 25.92 -8.79
C SER A 112 13.21 26.58 -8.55
N HIS A 113 14.14 25.89 -7.94
CA HIS A 113 15.46 26.44 -7.70
C HIS A 113 16.43 26.19 -8.85
N THR A 114 16.12 25.26 -9.72
CA THR A 114 17.12 24.87 -10.70
C THR A 114 16.71 25.20 -12.09
N VAL A 115 15.83 25.98 -12.33
CA VAL A 115 15.42 26.14 -13.57
C VAL A 115 16.17 26.64 -14.41
N ALA A 116 16.20 26.51 -15.25
CA ALA A 116 16.70 26.71 -16.09
C ALA A 116 17.22 25.77 -16.70
N GLU A 117 17.47 25.16 -17.16
CA GLU A 117 17.93 24.17 -17.67
C GLU A 117 17.50 23.40 -18.45
N ASP A 118 17.40 23.69 -18.92
CA ASP A 118 17.01 22.79 -19.63
C ASP A 118 16.35 22.28 -19.93
N GLY A 119 16.25 22.76 -19.75
CA GLY A 119 15.44 22.17 -19.92
C GLY A 119 15.06 21.59 -20.33
N ASP A 120 15.12 21.92 -19.91
CA ASP A 120 14.53 20.98 -20.03
C ASP A 120 14.50 20.17 -20.15
N LYS A 121 14.64 20.35 -20.13
CA LYS A 121 14.28 19.29 -19.97
C LYS A 121 14.17 18.55 -19.67
N VAL A 122 14.47 19.08 -19.44
CA VAL A 122 14.05 18.00 -18.94
C VAL A 122 13.78 17.48 -18.57
N MET A 123 13.74 17.84 -18.21
CA MET A 123 13.17 16.99 -17.70
C MET A 123 12.89 16.27 -17.67
N ILE A 124 13.18 16.83 -17.61
CA ILE A 124 12.66 15.86 -17.36
C ILE A 124 12.77 15.06 -17.25
N GLU A 125 13.16 15.28 -16.98
CA GLU A 125 12.94 14.18 -16.67
C GLU A 125 12.81 13.49 -16.33
N ARG A 126 12.98 14.12 -16.45
CA ARG A 126 12.64 13.24 -16.06
C ARG A 126 12.23 12.51 -16.01
N VAL A 127 12.55 13.38 -15.94
CA VAL A 127 11.94 12.49 -15.81
C VAL A 127 11.85 11.72 -15.68
N GLU A 128 12.30 12.06 -15.40
CA GLU A 128 12.01 11.13 -15.23
C GLU A 128 12.05 10.46 -14.90
N LEU A 129 12.17 11.43 -14.96
CA LEU A 129 12.02 10.72 -14.58
C LEU A 129 12.01 10.22 -14.25
N PHE A 130 12.56 10.84 -14.21
CA PHE A 130 12.35 10.31 -13.74
C PHE A 130 12.18 9.76 -13.93
N MET A 131 12.25 10.45 -13.96
CA MET A 131 11.87 10.07 -13.91
C MET A 131 11.79 9.55 -14.01
N ALA A 132 12.17 10.63 -14.24
CA ALA A 132 11.82 10.20 -14.17
C ALA A 132 12.05 10.01 -14.09
N PHE A 133 12.08 10.16 -13.99
CA PHE A 133 11.92 10.24 -13.85
C PHE A 133 12.03 9.89 -14.42
N ASP A 134 12.25 10.71 -14.39
CA ASP A 134 12.01 10.68 -14.66
C ASP A 134 12.15 10.36 -15.15
N PRO A 135 12.53 10.69 -15.38
CA PRO A 135 12.21 10.61 -15.70
C PRO A 135 12.27 10.27 -15.91
N ALA A 136 12.35 11.01 -16.27
CA ALA A 136 11.73 10.87 -16.44
C ALA A 136 11.71 10.63 -16.33
#